data_28f3628982f4d1a9a1bcec283eb54427
#
_entry.id   28f3628982f4d1a9a1bcec283eb54427
#
_cell.length_a   1.000
_cell.length_b   1.000
_cell.length_c   1.000
_cell.angle_alpha   90.00
_cell.angle_beta   90.00
_cell.angle_gamma   90.00
#
_symmetry.space_group_name_H-M   'P 1'
#
loop_
_entity.id
_entity.type
_entity.pdbx_description
1 polymer ?
#
loop_
_entity_poly.entity_id
_entity_poly.type
_entity_poly.pdbx_seq_one_letter_code
_entity_poly.pdbx_strand_id
1 'polypeptide(L)'
;STKSHKQSLRMRAENPYEIGLGTFASETKTSSSSNTSNRGNALEDKSKTNKTKNPRLPPVLWQKVGIIDVSKLLPSENFPRVDLQTYSHEDVGFQIKIYFILPEEIESENVKMEFLEQAFEIWAVCAKAAYRVFLPKLYKTIIPERSSVRVIAKKRKIIVTMQKYDNYEWRFLKV
;
A
#
# COMPACT_ATOMS: atom_id res chain seq x y z
N SER A 1 -7.14 44.32 43.04
CA SER A 1 -6.25 44.41 41.86
C SER A 1 -5.02 43.54 42.08
N THR A 2 -5.05 42.25 41.75
CA THR A 2 -3.91 41.36 41.84
C THR A 2 -3.70 40.67 40.50
N LYS A 3 -2.63 41.06 39.80
CA LYS A 3 -2.18 40.46 38.56
C LYS A 3 -1.39 39.19 38.87
N SER A 4 -1.91 38.06 38.42
CA SER A 4 -1.22 36.77 38.44
C SER A 4 -0.39 36.59 37.17
N HIS A 5 0.92 36.52 37.33
CA HIS A 5 1.90 36.17 36.30
C HIS A 5 1.93 34.65 36.14
N LYS A 6 1.49 34.14 35.04
CA LYS A 6 1.75 32.75 34.60
C LYS A 6 3.07 32.70 33.85
N GLN A 7 4.10 32.16 34.49
CA GLN A 7 5.36 31.78 33.85
C GLN A 7 5.14 30.49 33.03
N SER A 8 5.42 30.58 31.76
CA SER A 8 5.45 29.46 30.81
C SER A 8 6.82 28.77 30.90
N LEU A 9 6.85 27.58 31.47
CA LEU A 9 8.01 26.68 31.42
C LEU A 9 8.11 26.03 30.06
N ARG A 10 9.09 26.46 29.27
CA ARG A 10 9.54 25.76 28.05
C ARG A 10 10.37 24.57 28.46
N MET A 11 9.83 23.37 28.33
CA MET A 11 10.62 22.14 28.36
C MET A 11 11.33 21.97 27.03
N ARG A 12 12.64 22.00 27.07
CA ARG A 12 13.57 21.68 25.98
C ARG A 12 13.69 20.17 25.92
N ALA A 13 13.20 19.56 24.85
CA ALA A 13 13.39 18.13 24.60
C ALA A 13 14.82 17.91 24.13
N GLU A 14 15.60 17.19 24.92
CA GLU A 14 16.94 16.70 24.59
C GLU A 14 16.81 15.52 23.61
N ASN A 15 17.68 15.52 22.64
CA ASN A 15 17.74 14.56 21.51
C ASN A 15 18.66 13.38 21.92
N PRO A 16 18.19 12.12 22.04
CA PRO A 16 19.02 11.02 22.53
C PRO A 16 19.56 10.12 21.40
N TYR A 17 20.16 10.65 20.36
CA TYR A 17 20.88 9.82 19.38
C TYR A 17 22.22 10.46 18.98
N GLU A 18 23.17 10.43 19.90
CA GLU A 18 24.60 10.40 19.60
C GLU A 18 25.12 9.00 19.92
N ILE A 19 25.34 8.19 18.93
CA ILE A 19 26.17 6.97 19.03
C ILE A 19 27.15 6.98 17.87
N GLY A 20 28.41 7.38 18.08
CA GLY A 20 29.52 6.49 18.20
C GLY A 20 30.04 6.04 16.82
N LEU A 21 30.97 6.85 16.24
CA LEU A 21 31.90 6.46 15.19
C LEU A 21 32.79 5.31 15.70
N GLY A 22 32.58 4.11 15.15
CA GLY A 22 33.49 2.98 15.25
C GLY A 22 34.20 2.78 13.92
N THR A 23 35.45 3.21 13.88
CA THR A 23 36.42 2.88 12.83
C THR A 23 36.77 1.41 12.88
N PHE A 24 36.60 0.67 11.76
CA PHE A 24 37.25 -0.62 11.59
C PHE A 24 38.10 -0.64 10.32
N ALA A 25 39.34 -0.95 10.58
CA ALA A 25 40.44 -1.01 9.61
C ALA A 25 40.33 -2.22 8.67
N SER A 26 40.85 -1.98 7.49
CA SER A 26 41.13 -2.91 6.40
C SER A 26 42.05 -4.06 6.79
N GLU A 27 41.75 -5.26 6.32
CA GLU A 27 42.81 -6.23 5.97
C GLU A 27 42.44 -6.98 4.68
N THR A 28 43.28 -6.73 3.71
CA THR A 28 43.42 -7.46 2.46
C THR A 28 44.14 -8.78 2.70
N LYS A 29 43.65 -9.89 2.15
CA LYS A 29 44.48 -11.05 1.76
C LYS A 29 44.00 -11.66 0.47
N THR A 30 44.83 -11.47 -0.52
CA THR A 30 44.93 -12.21 -1.77
C THR A 30 45.40 -13.65 -1.54
N SER A 31 44.82 -14.62 -2.22
CA SER A 31 45.55 -15.80 -2.71
C SER A 31 44.77 -16.49 -3.82
N SER A 32 45.53 -16.69 -4.86
CA SER A 32 45.32 -17.27 -6.16
C SER A 32 45.30 -18.80 -6.19
N SER A 33 44.87 -19.29 -7.34
CA SER A 33 45.15 -20.60 -7.99
C SER A 33 44.08 -21.67 -7.79
N SER A 34 43.65 -22.38 -8.75
CA SER A 34 43.96 -22.90 -10.05
C SER A 34 43.03 -24.09 -10.35
N ASN A 35 42.58 -24.16 -11.59
CA ASN A 35 42.16 -25.30 -12.39
C ASN A 35 41.88 -26.66 -11.73
N THR A 36 40.73 -27.25 -12.07
CA THR A 36 40.72 -28.52 -12.80
C THR A 36 39.31 -28.84 -13.35
N SER A 37 39.29 -29.18 -14.61
CA SER A 37 38.21 -29.82 -15.35
C SER A 37 37.90 -31.20 -14.78
N ASN A 38 36.63 -31.54 -14.66
CA ASN A 38 36.22 -32.94 -14.87
C ASN A 38 34.78 -33.03 -15.39
N ARG A 39 34.70 -33.71 -16.52
CA ARG A 39 33.51 -34.28 -17.16
C ARG A 39 32.94 -35.39 -16.25
N GLY A 40 31.66 -35.53 -16.23
CA GLY A 40 31.04 -36.76 -15.78
C GLY A 40 29.56 -36.69 -15.46
N ASN A 41 28.77 -37.08 -16.44
CA ASN A 41 27.51 -37.85 -16.34
C ASN A 41 26.39 -37.47 -15.41
N ALA A 42 25.29 -37.17 -16.11
CA ALA A 42 23.91 -37.48 -15.87
C ALA A 42 23.55 -38.39 -14.67
N LEU A 43 22.65 -37.90 -13.85
CA LEU A 43 21.56 -38.67 -13.30
C LEU A 43 20.39 -37.70 -12.95
N GLU A 44 19.26 -37.97 -13.60
CA GLU A 44 17.97 -37.34 -13.33
C GLU A 44 17.55 -37.55 -11.89
N ASP A 45 17.26 -36.51 -11.17
CA ASP A 45 16.42 -36.61 -10.01
C ASP A 45 15.23 -35.66 -10.15
N LYS A 46 14.10 -36.28 -10.47
CA LYS A 46 12.78 -35.66 -10.57
C LYS A 46 12.24 -35.43 -9.17
N SER A 47 12.57 -34.36 -8.50
CA SER A 47 11.78 -33.86 -7.40
C SER A 47 10.88 -32.72 -7.85
N LYS A 48 9.68 -33.07 -8.26
CA LYS A 48 8.58 -32.15 -8.51
C LYS A 48 8.17 -31.47 -7.20
N THR A 49 8.75 -30.35 -6.89
CA THR A 49 8.12 -29.41 -5.96
C THR A 49 7.05 -28.62 -6.72
N ASN A 50 5.82 -29.08 -6.66
CA ASN A 50 4.65 -28.32 -7.08
C ASN A 50 4.49 -27.09 -6.16
N LYS A 51 5.25 -26.02 -6.46
CA LYS A 51 4.85 -24.70 -6.03
C LYS A 51 3.63 -24.33 -6.87
N THR A 52 2.45 -24.44 -6.30
CA THR A 52 1.21 -23.84 -6.81
C THR A 52 1.44 -22.34 -6.89
N LYS A 53 1.98 -21.89 -8.03
CA LYS A 53 1.95 -20.48 -8.39
C LYS A 53 0.49 -20.17 -8.67
N ASN A 54 -0.16 -19.45 -7.75
CA ASN A 54 -1.43 -18.82 -8.07
C ASN A 54 -1.28 -18.14 -9.42
N PRO A 55 -2.10 -18.46 -10.41
CA PRO A 55 -2.03 -17.83 -11.71
C PRO A 55 -2.34 -16.34 -11.50
N ARG A 56 -1.29 -15.52 -11.46
CA ARG A 56 -1.46 -14.07 -11.54
C ARG A 56 -2.12 -13.80 -12.88
N LEU A 57 -3.37 -13.40 -12.85
CA LEU A 57 -4.07 -12.95 -14.05
C LEU A 57 -3.20 -11.92 -14.77
N PRO A 58 -3.10 -11.97 -16.09
CA PRO A 58 -2.30 -11.00 -16.83
C PRO A 58 -2.80 -9.58 -16.55
N PRO A 59 -1.92 -8.58 -16.48
CA PRO A 59 -2.26 -7.20 -16.08
C PRO A 59 -3.40 -6.57 -16.89
N VAL A 60 -3.59 -7.00 -18.12
CA VAL A 60 -4.67 -6.51 -19.01
C VAL A 60 -6.06 -6.93 -18.52
N LEU A 61 -6.18 -8.06 -17.81
CA LEU A 61 -7.47 -8.55 -17.31
C LEU A 61 -7.94 -7.78 -16.08
N TRP A 62 -7.02 -7.32 -15.23
CA TRP A 62 -7.36 -6.51 -14.05
C TRP A 62 -8.06 -5.21 -14.40
N GLN A 63 -7.64 -4.57 -15.49
CA GLN A 63 -8.21 -3.29 -15.93
C GLN A 63 -9.70 -3.39 -16.26
N LYS A 64 -10.17 -4.58 -16.64
CA LYS A 64 -11.57 -4.80 -17.01
C LYS A 64 -12.44 -5.38 -15.89
N VAL A 65 -11.87 -6.26 -15.06
CA VAL A 65 -12.63 -7.05 -14.08
C VAL A 65 -12.50 -6.50 -12.66
N GLY A 66 -11.38 -5.82 -12.34
CA GLY A 66 -11.02 -5.41 -10.98
C GLY A 66 -10.10 -6.42 -10.29
N ILE A 67 -9.65 -6.07 -9.09
CA ILE A 67 -8.70 -6.83 -8.29
C ILE A 67 -9.46 -7.71 -7.28
N ILE A 68 -10.59 -7.22 -6.79
CA ILE A 68 -11.40 -7.85 -5.74
C ILE A 68 -12.52 -8.67 -6.37
N ASP A 69 -12.64 -9.92 -5.93
CA ASP A 69 -13.82 -10.74 -6.26
C ASP A 69 -15.03 -10.22 -5.47
N VAL A 70 -15.83 -9.42 -6.15
CA VAL A 70 -16.99 -8.75 -5.56
C VAL A 70 -18.19 -9.68 -5.35
N SER A 71 -18.24 -10.83 -6.01
CA SER A 71 -19.37 -11.77 -5.91
C SER A 71 -19.64 -12.24 -4.49
N LYS A 72 -18.60 -12.29 -3.66
CA LYS A 72 -18.65 -12.67 -2.24
C LYS A 72 -19.00 -11.53 -1.29
N LEU A 73 -19.01 -10.30 -1.78
CA LEU A 73 -19.23 -9.09 -0.96
C LEU A 73 -20.67 -8.58 -1.06
N LEU A 74 -21.30 -8.80 -2.21
CA LEU A 74 -22.62 -8.25 -2.48
C LEU A 74 -23.73 -9.12 -1.89
N PRO A 75 -24.78 -8.52 -1.36
CA PRO A 75 -25.96 -9.25 -0.86
C PRO A 75 -26.68 -10.06 -1.93
N SER A 76 -26.61 -9.62 -3.19
CA SER A 76 -27.19 -10.29 -4.36
C SER A 76 -26.44 -9.91 -5.64
N GLU A 77 -26.57 -10.70 -6.70
CA GLU A 77 -25.96 -10.42 -8.00
C GLU A 77 -26.45 -9.11 -8.63
N ASN A 78 -27.72 -8.75 -8.38
CA ASN A 78 -28.37 -7.55 -8.91
C ASN A 78 -28.22 -6.33 -7.97
N PHE A 79 -27.37 -6.43 -6.94
CA PHE A 79 -27.17 -5.30 -6.04
C PHE A 79 -26.56 -4.10 -6.79
N PRO A 80 -27.10 -2.87 -6.61
CA PRO A 80 -26.63 -1.70 -7.34
C PRO A 80 -25.13 -1.44 -7.11
N ARG A 81 -24.41 -1.18 -8.19
CA ARG A 81 -22.96 -0.88 -8.18
C ARG A 81 -22.73 0.51 -8.74
N VAL A 82 -21.96 1.31 -8.02
CA VAL A 82 -21.67 2.70 -8.38
C VAL A 82 -20.17 2.96 -8.34
N ASP A 83 -19.59 3.32 -9.47
CA ASP A 83 -18.19 3.74 -9.53
C ASP A 83 -18.06 5.20 -9.06
N LEU A 84 -17.31 5.42 -7.98
CA LEU A 84 -17.03 6.75 -7.47
C LEU A 84 -15.92 7.41 -8.30
N GLN A 85 -16.27 8.51 -8.96
CA GLN A 85 -15.35 9.29 -9.78
C GLN A 85 -14.78 10.50 -9.03
N THR A 86 -15.46 10.91 -7.97
CA THR A 86 -15.10 12.14 -7.24
C THR A 86 -14.28 11.80 -5.98
N TYR A 87 -13.08 12.30 -5.95
CA TYR A 87 -12.17 12.20 -4.81
C TYR A 87 -11.26 13.42 -4.75
N SER A 88 -10.74 13.70 -3.56
CA SER A 88 -9.62 14.62 -3.38
C SER A 88 -8.39 13.86 -2.94
N HIS A 89 -7.22 14.36 -3.26
CA HIS A 89 -5.96 13.76 -2.82
C HIS A 89 -4.98 14.83 -2.35
N GLU A 90 -4.03 14.40 -1.55
CA GLU A 90 -3.03 15.22 -0.91
C GLU A 90 -1.70 14.44 -0.89
N ASP A 91 -0.61 15.04 -1.34
CA ASP A 91 0.74 14.50 -1.21
C ASP A 91 1.36 14.98 0.10
N VAL A 92 1.65 14.07 0.99
CA VAL A 92 2.22 14.34 2.32
C VAL A 92 3.55 13.61 2.45
N GLY A 93 4.60 14.16 1.83
CA GLY A 93 5.94 13.60 1.87
C GLY A 93 6.01 12.18 1.28
N PHE A 94 6.20 11.18 2.12
CA PHE A 94 6.24 9.77 1.68
C PHE A 94 4.86 9.11 1.51
N GLN A 95 3.78 9.85 1.70
CA GLN A 95 2.43 9.31 1.64
C GLN A 95 1.54 10.11 0.69
N ILE A 96 0.63 9.42 0.03
CA ILE A 96 -0.51 10.00 -0.67
C ILE A 96 -1.76 9.68 0.14
N LYS A 97 -2.52 10.70 0.50
CA LYS A 97 -3.84 10.53 1.13
C LYS A 97 -4.91 10.83 0.12
N ILE A 98 -5.89 9.95 0.01
CA ILE A 98 -7.05 10.11 -0.86
C ILE A 98 -8.30 10.10 -0.01
N TYR A 99 -9.22 10.98 -0.32
CA TYR A 99 -10.44 11.18 0.43
C TYR A 99 -11.66 10.95 -0.46
N PHE A 100 -12.50 10.00 -0.05
CA PHE A 100 -13.77 9.71 -0.70
C PHE A 100 -14.91 10.04 0.27
N ILE A 101 -15.96 10.67 -0.24
CA ILE A 101 -17.18 10.92 0.51
C ILE A 101 -18.27 10.07 -0.11
N LEU A 102 -18.89 9.23 0.71
CA LEU A 102 -20.01 8.38 0.31
C LEU A 102 -21.34 9.11 0.50
N PRO A 103 -22.34 8.82 -0.31
CA PRO A 103 -23.69 9.37 -0.13
C PRO A 103 -24.40 8.78 1.08
N GLU A 104 -23.97 7.60 1.56
CA GLU A 104 -24.55 6.85 2.66
C GLU A 104 -23.55 6.62 3.80
N GLU A 105 -24.07 6.28 4.97
CA GLU A 105 -23.23 5.81 6.07
C GLU A 105 -22.66 4.43 5.77
N ILE A 106 -21.48 4.16 6.26
CA ILE A 106 -20.76 2.91 6.04
C ILE A 106 -20.07 2.46 7.32
N GLU A 107 -20.14 1.18 7.59
CA GLU A 107 -19.37 0.52 8.63
C GLU A 107 -18.04 0.01 8.10
N SER A 108 -17.01 0.01 8.94
CA SER A 108 -15.65 -0.40 8.52
C SER A 108 -15.60 -1.84 8.05
N GLU A 109 -16.46 -2.71 8.58
CA GLU A 109 -16.54 -4.14 8.22
C GLU A 109 -17.03 -4.36 6.78
N ASN A 110 -17.81 -3.41 6.27
CA ASN A 110 -18.39 -3.45 4.93
C ASN A 110 -17.47 -2.83 3.86
N VAL A 111 -16.22 -2.51 4.22
CA VAL A 111 -15.21 -2.00 3.28
C VAL A 111 -14.16 -3.08 3.03
N LYS A 112 -13.99 -3.44 1.77
CA LYS A 112 -12.91 -4.32 1.30
C LYS A 112 -11.98 -3.51 0.42
N MET A 113 -10.68 -3.80 0.54
CA MET A 113 -9.65 -3.12 -0.22
C MET A 113 -8.55 -4.08 -0.63
N GLU A 114 -7.93 -3.76 -1.75
CA GLU A 114 -6.74 -4.45 -2.24
C GLU A 114 -5.79 -3.42 -2.83
N PHE A 115 -4.51 -3.50 -2.44
CA PHE A 115 -3.44 -2.68 -2.97
C PHE A 115 -2.46 -3.54 -3.75
N LEU A 116 -2.09 -3.06 -4.91
CA LEU A 116 -0.97 -3.55 -5.70
C LEU A 116 0.05 -2.44 -5.86
N GLU A 117 1.25 -2.74 -6.34
CA GLU A 117 2.33 -1.75 -6.48
C GLU A 117 1.93 -0.52 -7.31
N GLN A 118 1.06 -0.68 -8.30
CA GLN A 118 0.63 0.41 -9.19
C GLN A 118 -0.88 0.49 -9.38
N ALA A 119 -1.65 -0.17 -8.53
CA ALA A 119 -3.11 -0.14 -8.60
C ALA A 119 -3.73 -0.30 -7.22
N PHE A 120 -4.96 0.16 -7.05
CA PHE A 120 -5.77 -0.24 -5.90
C PHE A 120 -7.26 -0.28 -6.24
N GLU A 121 -7.97 -1.08 -5.49
CA GLU A 121 -9.42 -1.18 -5.57
C GLU A 121 -10.02 -1.20 -4.17
N ILE A 122 -11.13 -0.48 -4.01
CA ILE A 122 -11.91 -0.45 -2.78
C ILE A 122 -13.36 -0.67 -3.14
N TRP A 123 -14.02 -1.50 -2.36
CA TRP A 123 -15.46 -1.68 -2.35
C TRP A 123 -16.03 -1.31 -1.01
N ALA A 124 -17.06 -0.48 -1.00
CA ALA A 124 -17.80 -0.08 0.17
C ALA A 124 -19.27 -0.48 0.00
N VAL A 125 -19.70 -1.53 0.69
CA VAL A 125 -21.07 -2.06 0.57
C VAL A 125 -21.96 -1.36 1.60
N CYS A 126 -22.80 -0.44 1.13
CA CYS A 126 -23.78 0.29 1.93
C CYS A 126 -25.15 -0.36 1.85
N ALA A 127 -26.15 0.24 2.50
CA ALA A 127 -27.49 -0.33 2.54
C ALA A 127 -28.21 -0.36 1.18
N LYS A 128 -27.96 0.63 0.32
CA LYS A 128 -28.68 0.79 -0.96
C LYS A 128 -27.82 0.44 -2.17
N ALA A 129 -26.51 0.59 -2.08
CA ALA A 129 -25.59 0.36 -3.18
C ALA A 129 -24.19 -0.04 -2.68
N ALA A 130 -23.44 -0.69 -3.56
CA ALA A 130 -22.01 -0.93 -3.39
C ALA A 130 -21.22 0.11 -4.19
N TYR A 131 -20.41 0.88 -3.50
CA TYR A 131 -19.57 1.92 -4.10
C TYR A 131 -18.19 1.38 -4.36
N ARG A 132 -17.71 1.59 -5.58
CA ARG A 132 -16.40 1.15 -6.02
C ARG A 132 -15.49 2.33 -6.28
N VAL A 133 -14.24 2.20 -5.88
CA VAL A 133 -13.15 3.03 -6.36
C VAL A 133 -12.08 2.12 -6.92
N PHE A 134 -11.80 2.28 -8.19
CA PHE A 134 -10.78 1.49 -8.87
C PHE A 134 -9.82 2.39 -9.64
N LEU A 135 -8.55 2.34 -9.26
CA LEU A 135 -7.46 3.01 -9.97
C LEU A 135 -6.51 1.94 -10.49
N PRO A 136 -6.67 1.52 -11.75
CA PRO A 136 -5.90 0.42 -12.34
C PRO A 136 -4.46 0.79 -12.65
N LYS A 137 -4.16 2.09 -12.71
CA LYS A 137 -2.81 2.58 -13.00
C LYS A 137 -2.52 3.86 -12.23
N LEU A 138 -1.75 3.71 -11.17
CA LEU A 138 -1.24 4.84 -10.39
C LEU A 138 -0.09 5.52 -11.13
N TYR A 139 0.14 6.79 -10.80
CA TYR A 139 1.21 7.58 -11.39
C TYR A 139 2.61 6.97 -11.14
N LYS A 140 2.83 6.43 -9.94
CA LYS A 140 4.06 5.74 -9.54
C LYS A 140 3.77 4.56 -8.61
N THR A 141 4.82 3.86 -8.24
CA THR A 141 4.77 2.68 -7.38
C THR A 141 4.52 3.04 -5.92
N ILE A 142 3.68 2.27 -5.27
CA ILE A 142 3.42 2.32 -3.83
C ILE A 142 3.94 1.05 -3.14
N ILE A 143 3.97 1.07 -1.82
CA ILE A 143 4.27 -0.09 -0.97
C ILE A 143 2.92 -0.59 -0.41
N PRO A 144 2.35 -1.67 -0.97
CA PRO A 144 1.02 -2.18 -0.57
C PRO A 144 0.91 -2.49 0.92
N GLU A 145 1.93 -3.14 1.49
CA GLU A 145 1.95 -3.60 2.89
C GLU A 145 1.99 -2.44 3.90
N ARG A 146 2.35 -1.24 3.45
CA ARG A 146 2.37 -0.02 4.25
C ARG A 146 1.23 0.94 3.90
N SER A 147 0.34 0.51 3.03
CA SER A 147 -0.85 1.27 2.64
C SER A 147 -2.05 0.82 3.47
N SER A 148 -2.97 1.73 3.74
CA SER A 148 -4.09 1.46 4.64
C SER A 148 -5.34 2.27 4.28
N VAL A 149 -6.48 1.81 4.81
CA VAL A 149 -7.77 2.50 4.68
C VAL A 149 -8.35 2.76 6.07
N ARG A 150 -8.87 3.95 6.26
CA ARG A 150 -9.59 4.36 7.46
C ARG A 150 -11.00 4.82 7.08
N VAL A 151 -11.99 4.25 7.75
CA VAL A 151 -13.40 4.64 7.60
C VAL A 151 -13.81 5.56 8.74
N ILE A 152 -14.46 6.67 8.42
CA ILE A 152 -15.08 7.58 9.39
C ILE A 152 -16.59 7.55 9.15
N ALA A 153 -17.27 6.60 9.78
CA ALA A 153 -18.68 6.28 9.58
C ALA A 153 -19.59 7.52 9.66
N LYS A 154 -19.53 8.26 10.77
CA LYS A 154 -20.35 9.48 10.99
C LYS A 154 -20.16 10.57 9.93
N LYS A 155 -18.99 10.62 9.28
CA LYS A 155 -18.69 11.59 8.22
C LYS A 155 -18.87 11.01 6.82
N ARG A 156 -19.27 9.75 6.71
CA ARG A 156 -19.40 9.02 5.44
C ARG A 156 -18.13 9.13 4.60
N LYS A 157 -16.96 9.12 5.26
CA LYS A 157 -15.68 9.41 4.64
C LYS A 157 -14.76 8.20 4.72
N ILE A 158 -14.16 7.85 3.58
CA ILE A 158 -13.07 6.89 3.51
C ILE A 158 -11.78 7.66 3.23
N ILE A 159 -10.75 7.36 4.00
CA ILE A 159 -9.40 7.91 3.84
C ILE A 159 -8.49 6.76 3.47
N VAL A 160 -7.91 6.82 2.29
CA VAL A 160 -6.88 5.90 1.81
C VAL A 160 -5.54 6.55 2.03
N THR A 161 -4.63 5.87 2.71
CA THR A 161 -3.25 6.30 2.86
C THR A 161 -2.35 5.32 2.13
N MET A 162 -1.72 5.76 1.06
CA MET A 162 -0.78 4.97 0.29
C MET A 162 0.65 5.39 0.62
N GLN A 163 1.49 4.43 0.96
CA GLN A 163 2.92 4.66 1.16
C GLN A 163 3.62 4.68 -0.20
N LYS A 164 4.25 5.78 -0.55
CA LYS A 164 5.06 5.90 -1.76
C LYS A 164 6.33 5.04 -1.64
N TYR A 165 6.78 4.48 -2.75
CA TYR A 165 8.06 3.80 -2.82
C TYR A 165 9.22 4.79 -2.73
N ASP A 166 9.05 5.97 -3.34
CA ASP A 166 10.02 7.08 -3.34
C ASP A 166 9.40 8.36 -2.77
N ASN A 167 10.23 9.39 -2.49
CA ASN A 167 9.77 10.67 -1.95
C ASN A 167 9.49 11.72 -3.05
N TYR A 168 9.30 11.31 -4.28
CA TYR A 168 8.97 12.27 -5.33
C TYR A 168 7.54 12.78 -5.20
N GLU A 169 7.34 14.04 -5.50
CA GLU A 169 6.01 14.66 -5.56
C GLU A 169 5.13 14.00 -6.62
N TRP A 170 3.89 13.72 -6.27
CA TRP A 170 2.87 13.22 -7.17
C TRP A 170 1.98 14.35 -7.65
N ARG A 171 2.24 14.83 -8.85
CA ARG A 171 1.40 15.85 -9.49
C ARG A 171 0.03 15.31 -9.90
N PHE A 172 -0.01 14.03 -10.20
CA PHE A 172 -1.21 13.31 -10.61
C PHE A 172 -1.33 12.02 -9.80
N LEU A 173 -2.55 11.55 -9.59
CA LEU A 173 -2.78 10.28 -8.89
C LEU A 173 -2.73 9.09 -9.85
N LYS A 174 -3.20 9.28 -11.08
CA LYS A 174 -3.29 8.26 -12.13
C LYS A 174 -2.69 8.77 -13.45
N VAL A 175 -2.27 7.82 -14.26
CA VAL A 175 -1.78 8.06 -15.64
C VAL A 175 -2.88 7.74 -16.64
#